data_44eb37805f9da763ede3650bc10050d2
#
_entry.id   44eb37805f9da763ede3650bc10050d2
#
_cell.length_a   1.000
_cell.length_b   1.000
_cell.length_c   1.000
_cell.angle_alpha   90.00
_cell.angle_beta   90.00
_cell.angle_gamma   90.00
#
_symmetry.space_group_name_H-M   'P 1'
#
loop_
_entity.id
_entity.type
_entity.pdbx_description
1 polymer ?
#
loop_
_entity_poly.entity_id
_entity_poly.type
_entity_poly.pdbx_seq_one_letter_code
_entity_poly.pdbx_strand_id
1 'polypeptide(L)'
;MIDHTMPSVRRVPAGARFARLVTSAACGAALIASAAYAQTVKPAAPATTTVATPATTAAPAAAPAAAKSSADTRKEAMASLEARYVCGPASADEFGLRIVWQTEPLVTKDAVLHIVNASPDSVWFGDSSGSIVRLRRDNGETVWRSSTFQGIERMLALEYLPTERNDNVYVVTELGSVIMDAATGNLLKRTRFSQLPSNVPAIYGQTMIYGTNTGLSSWFLYATGYNWRATTLGGHVVAPVTVTGDIAIVGSTNGTVLAMDAPSAGIRWSRKLSAGVETPIATDSQACYVASHDQSLWAFDQMRGRVLWQYFTQTSLRNPPVRIADGLYLQIPGEGLVSFTPLPNNKPDGEVLWKSKAPGNIIGRMGTNVMAWDHATHTLSAVDVGNGRIVHQVVLPKVQAIQFSPMIDGDVFIAAKDGTVERLESLTRKPRNSGGNVQDSEPASARTTIVAPAVGGASSKRPG
;
A
#
# COMPACT_ATOMS: atom_id res chain seq x y z
N MET A 1 -63.69 -25.57 -16.12
CA MET A 1 -64.08 -25.97 -14.75
C MET A 1 -62.87 -26.62 -14.13
N ILE A 2 -62.01 -25.89 -13.46
CA ILE A 2 -61.06 -26.40 -12.50
C ILE A 2 -60.87 -25.28 -11.49
N ASP A 3 -61.08 -25.67 -10.24
CA ASP A 3 -61.32 -24.92 -9.03
C ASP A 3 -60.05 -24.27 -8.46
N HIS A 4 -60.13 -22.98 -8.09
CA HIS A 4 -59.10 -22.24 -7.40
C HIS A 4 -59.40 -22.25 -5.88
N THR A 5 -58.65 -23.00 -5.10
CA THR A 5 -58.63 -22.83 -3.66
C THR A 5 -57.28 -22.32 -3.19
N MET A 6 -57.26 -21.08 -2.71
CA MET A 6 -56.15 -20.49 -1.96
C MET A 6 -56.18 -20.94 -0.50
N PRO A 7 -55.06 -21.25 0.15
CA PRO A 7 -55.02 -21.44 1.60
C PRO A 7 -54.87 -20.13 2.36
N SER A 8 -55.65 -20.01 3.42
CA SER A 8 -55.82 -18.87 4.33
C SER A 8 -54.55 -18.48 5.10
N VAL A 9 -54.34 -17.16 5.21
CA VAL A 9 -53.38 -16.51 6.10
C VAL A 9 -53.85 -16.59 7.55
N ARG A 10 -53.12 -17.25 8.44
CA ARG A 10 -53.29 -17.16 9.89
C ARG A 10 -52.66 -15.89 10.42
N ARG A 11 -53.45 -15.04 11.04
CA ARG A 11 -53.03 -13.88 11.89
C ARG A 11 -52.53 -14.42 13.24
N VAL A 12 -51.37 -13.90 13.67
CA VAL A 12 -50.85 -14.07 15.03
C VAL A 12 -51.15 -12.78 15.83
N PRO A 13 -51.61 -12.86 17.07
CA PRO A 13 -52.05 -11.71 17.83
C PRO A 13 -50.88 -10.92 18.43
N ALA A 14 -51.05 -9.59 18.48
CA ALA A 14 -50.20 -8.65 19.18
C ALA A 14 -50.41 -8.73 20.69
N GLY A 15 -49.32 -8.70 21.45
CA GLY A 15 -49.43 -8.41 22.90
C GLY A 15 -48.33 -9.03 23.73
N ALA A 16 -47.19 -8.32 23.91
CA ALA A 16 -46.41 -8.42 25.14
C ALA A 16 -45.65 -7.07 25.32
N ARG A 17 -46.15 -6.29 26.27
CA ARG A 17 -45.50 -5.13 26.85
C ARG A 17 -44.33 -5.62 27.70
N PHE A 18 -43.09 -5.18 27.40
CA PHE A 18 -42.00 -5.30 28.37
C PHE A 18 -41.65 -3.94 28.93
N ALA A 19 -41.63 -3.93 30.27
CA ALA A 19 -41.43 -2.79 31.13
C ALA A 19 -40.00 -2.27 31.04
N ARG A 20 -39.88 -0.93 31.08
CA ARG A 20 -38.62 -0.18 31.31
C ARG A 20 -38.16 -0.43 32.77
N LEU A 21 -36.93 -0.95 32.90
CA LEU A 21 -36.16 -0.82 34.14
C LEU A 21 -35.14 0.31 33.93
N VAL A 22 -35.37 1.42 34.63
CA VAL A 22 -34.43 2.51 34.81
C VAL A 22 -33.60 2.16 36.03
N THR A 23 -32.30 1.91 35.85
CA THR A 23 -31.35 1.91 36.95
C THR A 23 -30.38 3.07 36.78
N SER A 24 -30.61 4.07 37.60
CA SER A 24 -29.66 5.15 37.88
C SER A 24 -28.46 4.59 38.62
N ALA A 25 -27.25 4.80 38.08
CA ALA A 25 -26.04 4.64 38.85
C ALA A 25 -25.31 5.99 38.95
N ALA A 26 -25.03 6.32 40.18
CA ALA A 26 -24.55 7.61 40.67
C ALA A 26 -23.10 7.91 40.26
N CYS A 27 -22.86 9.22 40.12
CA CYS A 27 -21.55 9.88 40.05
C CYS A 27 -20.63 9.45 41.21
N GLY A 28 -19.43 8.95 40.86
CA GLY A 28 -18.28 8.92 41.74
C GLY A 28 -17.23 9.87 41.19
N ALA A 29 -17.12 11.06 41.76
CA ALA A 29 -16.04 12.00 41.50
C ALA A 29 -14.78 11.52 42.20
N ALA A 30 -13.73 11.18 41.47
CA ALA A 30 -12.41 10.95 42.02
C ALA A 30 -11.58 12.24 41.87
N LEU A 31 -11.32 12.88 42.99
CA LEU A 31 -10.35 13.96 43.18
C LEU A 31 -8.94 13.40 42.96
N ILE A 32 -8.24 13.87 41.95
CA ILE A 32 -6.79 13.67 41.84
C ILE A 32 -6.10 14.88 42.45
N ALA A 33 -5.47 14.64 43.60
CA ALA A 33 -4.61 15.61 44.28
C ALA A 33 -3.28 15.74 43.51
N SER A 34 -2.99 16.94 43.03
CA SER A 34 -1.69 17.35 42.51
C SER A 34 -0.72 17.60 43.65
N ALA A 35 0.30 16.76 43.78
CA ALA A 35 1.42 17.01 44.70
C ALA A 35 2.39 18.00 44.02
N ALA A 36 2.43 19.22 44.55
CA ALA A 36 3.45 20.21 44.24
C ALA A 36 4.77 19.84 44.93
N TYR A 37 5.80 19.64 44.14
CA TYR A 37 7.17 19.47 44.61
C TYR A 37 7.77 20.86 44.90
N ALA A 38 7.88 21.24 46.16
CA ALA A 38 8.59 22.42 46.61
C ALA A 38 10.10 22.18 46.58
N GLN A 39 10.81 22.92 45.73
CA GLN A 39 12.26 23.01 45.75
C GLN A 39 12.65 23.99 46.88
N THR A 40 13.32 23.46 47.91
CA THR A 40 13.96 24.24 48.96
C THR A 40 15.24 24.89 48.44
N VAL A 41 15.23 26.20 48.36
CA VAL A 41 16.44 27.01 48.11
C VAL A 41 17.22 27.16 49.38
N LYS A 42 18.47 26.72 49.37
CA LYS A 42 19.45 26.88 50.47
C LYS A 42 20.14 28.25 50.34
N PRO A 43 20.21 29.09 51.38
CA PRO A 43 20.87 30.40 51.29
C PRO A 43 22.41 30.27 51.27
N ALA A 44 23.04 31.06 50.42
CA ALA A 44 24.49 31.19 50.29
C ALA A 44 25.10 31.97 51.46
N ALA A 45 26.21 31.49 51.97
CA ALA A 45 27.05 32.18 52.94
C ALA A 45 28.00 33.21 52.26
N PRO A 46 28.42 34.27 52.97
CA PRO A 46 29.14 35.38 52.33
C PRO A 46 30.60 35.07 52.03
N ALA A 47 31.04 35.56 50.88
CA ALA A 47 32.39 35.41 50.36
C ALA A 47 33.38 36.30 51.16
N THR A 48 34.45 35.75 51.60
CA THR A 48 35.62 36.46 52.12
C THR A 48 36.59 36.74 50.95
N THR A 49 36.83 38.00 50.75
CA THR A 49 37.74 38.51 49.72
C THR A 49 39.21 38.29 50.17
N THR A 50 39.97 37.42 49.50
CA THR A 50 41.42 37.36 49.63
C THR A 50 42.03 37.80 48.32
N VAL A 51 42.77 38.91 48.37
CA VAL A 51 43.58 39.42 47.27
C VAL A 51 44.81 38.55 47.12
N ALA A 52 44.96 37.90 45.95
CA ALA A 52 46.19 37.20 45.59
C ALA A 52 46.73 37.75 44.25
N THR A 53 47.97 38.13 44.27
CA THR A 53 48.83 38.66 43.20
C THR A 53 48.89 37.72 42.00
N PRO A 54 48.98 38.24 40.78
CA PRO A 54 48.98 37.39 39.58
C PRO A 54 50.33 36.74 39.35
N ALA A 55 50.34 35.41 39.41
CA ALA A 55 51.45 34.62 38.86
C ALA A 55 51.15 34.38 37.37
N THR A 56 51.99 34.91 36.50
CA THR A 56 51.97 34.66 35.07
C THR A 56 52.37 33.22 34.80
N THR A 57 51.40 32.36 34.62
CA THR A 57 51.63 31.01 34.10
C THR A 57 51.22 31.00 32.62
N ALA A 58 52.20 30.85 31.76
CA ALA A 58 52.00 30.66 30.33
C ALA A 58 51.10 29.47 30.09
N ALA A 59 49.95 29.67 29.44
CA ALA A 59 49.07 28.59 28.99
C ALA A 59 49.83 27.75 27.95
N PRO A 60 49.81 26.42 28.01
CA PRO A 60 50.35 25.59 26.94
C PRO A 60 49.55 25.90 25.63
N ALA A 61 50.30 26.23 24.58
CA ALA A 61 49.76 26.43 23.27
C ALA A 61 48.88 25.24 22.88
N ALA A 62 47.58 25.50 22.61
CA ALA A 62 46.67 24.50 22.06
C ALA A 62 47.31 23.90 20.82
N ALA A 63 47.54 22.59 20.83
CA ALA A 63 48.01 21.86 19.66
C ALA A 63 47.09 22.19 18.46
N PRO A 64 47.64 22.48 17.27
CA PRO A 64 46.81 22.77 16.11
C PRO A 64 45.93 21.55 15.88
N ALA A 65 44.59 21.77 15.84
CA ALA A 65 43.65 20.77 15.45
C ALA A 65 44.11 20.17 14.12
N ALA A 66 44.36 18.86 14.10
CA ALA A 66 44.87 18.19 12.91
C ALA A 66 43.92 18.51 11.75
N ALA A 67 44.43 19.18 10.71
CA ALA A 67 43.66 19.49 9.53
C ALA A 67 43.16 18.17 8.94
N LYS A 68 41.82 18.02 8.87
CA LYS A 68 41.19 16.84 8.26
C LYS A 68 41.75 16.68 6.85
N SER A 69 42.07 15.44 6.46
CA SER A 69 42.55 15.17 5.13
C SER A 69 41.50 15.58 4.09
N SER A 70 41.92 15.98 2.90
CA SER A 70 40.95 16.29 1.81
C SER A 70 40.02 15.13 1.50
N ALA A 71 40.48 13.91 1.71
CA ALA A 71 39.66 12.67 1.59
C ALA A 71 38.59 12.59 2.65
N ASP A 72 38.90 12.92 3.93
CA ASP A 72 37.94 12.92 5.01
C ASP A 72 36.88 13.99 4.85
N THR A 73 37.29 15.20 4.42
CA THR A 73 36.36 16.29 4.11
C THR A 73 35.40 15.93 2.96
N ARG A 74 35.92 15.27 1.93
CA ARG A 74 35.07 14.77 0.81
C ARG A 74 34.12 13.69 1.26
N LYS A 75 34.56 12.77 2.09
CA LYS A 75 33.73 11.69 2.66
C LYS A 75 32.61 12.26 3.55
N GLU A 76 32.91 13.25 4.38
CA GLU A 76 31.92 13.93 5.21
C GLU A 76 30.91 14.71 4.36
N ALA A 77 31.36 15.39 3.31
CA ALA A 77 30.49 16.10 2.38
C ALA A 77 29.54 15.13 1.64
N MET A 78 30.05 13.98 1.18
CA MET A 78 29.24 12.93 0.57
C MET A 78 28.22 12.36 1.55
N ALA A 79 28.63 12.04 2.76
CA ALA A 79 27.71 11.55 3.80
C ALA A 79 26.64 12.58 4.17
N SER A 80 27.00 13.86 4.23
CA SER A 80 26.05 14.96 4.44
C SER A 80 25.06 15.10 3.29
N LEU A 81 25.52 14.96 2.05
CA LEU A 81 24.65 14.97 0.87
C LEU A 81 23.67 13.78 0.89
N GLU A 82 24.18 12.58 1.16
CA GLU A 82 23.38 11.37 1.28
C GLU A 82 22.28 11.51 2.35
N ALA A 83 22.61 12.11 3.49
CA ALA A 83 21.66 12.28 4.60
C ALA A 83 20.53 13.29 4.33
N ARG A 84 20.69 14.18 3.33
CA ARG A 84 19.66 15.18 2.96
C ARG A 84 18.48 14.60 2.21
N TYR A 85 18.68 13.47 1.54
CA TYR A 85 17.68 12.82 0.73
C TYR A 85 17.03 11.65 1.48
N VAL A 86 15.88 11.21 1.01
CA VAL A 86 15.20 10.00 1.51
C VAL A 86 15.96 8.77 1.02
N CYS A 87 16.20 8.70 -0.29
CA CYS A 87 17.14 7.79 -0.91
C CYS A 87 18.34 8.63 -1.38
N GLY A 88 19.49 8.47 -0.75
CA GLY A 88 20.65 9.28 -1.10
C GLY A 88 21.13 9.07 -2.53
N PRO A 89 21.82 10.07 -3.13
CA PRO A 89 22.29 9.99 -4.51
C PRO A 89 23.20 8.78 -4.80
N ALA A 90 24.08 8.43 -3.86
CA ALA A 90 24.96 7.26 -4.02
C ALA A 90 24.17 5.96 -3.99
N SER A 91 23.21 5.85 -3.05
CA SER A 91 22.29 4.71 -3.00
C SER A 91 21.45 4.60 -4.25
N ALA A 92 20.93 5.71 -4.78
CA ALA A 92 20.14 5.72 -6.01
C ALA A 92 20.97 5.24 -7.22
N ASP A 93 22.21 5.73 -7.36
CA ASP A 93 23.12 5.38 -8.46
C ASP A 93 23.45 3.88 -8.50
N GLU A 94 23.64 3.23 -7.33
CA GLU A 94 23.84 1.78 -7.23
C GLU A 94 22.68 0.97 -7.84
N PHE A 95 21.46 1.52 -7.80
CA PHE A 95 20.26 0.90 -8.41
C PHE A 95 20.03 1.36 -9.86
N GLY A 96 20.94 2.14 -10.45
CA GLY A 96 20.76 2.70 -11.78
C GLY A 96 19.67 3.77 -11.85
N LEU A 97 19.44 4.45 -10.74
CA LEU A 97 18.46 5.51 -10.56
C LEU A 97 19.13 6.87 -10.35
N ARG A 98 18.46 7.95 -10.73
CA ARG A 98 18.83 9.31 -10.34
C ARG A 98 17.66 10.03 -9.70
N ILE A 99 17.94 10.85 -8.72
CA ILE A 99 16.95 11.72 -8.09
C ILE A 99 16.59 12.84 -9.06
N VAL A 100 15.29 12.97 -9.35
CA VAL A 100 14.77 14.06 -10.20
C VAL A 100 14.40 15.25 -9.34
N TRP A 101 13.64 15.01 -8.27
CA TRP A 101 13.26 16.02 -7.30
C TRP A 101 12.91 15.37 -5.95
N GLN A 102 13.02 16.18 -4.91
CA GLN A 102 12.52 15.91 -3.58
C GLN A 102 11.69 17.10 -3.14
N THR A 103 10.52 16.84 -2.56
CA THR A 103 9.65 17.90 -2.06
C THR A 103 9.62 17.91 -0.54
N GLU A 104 9.27 19.08 0.02
CA GLU A 104 9.07 19.26 1.45
C GLU A 104 7.93 18.37 1.99
N PRO A 105 7.87 18.13 3.32
CA PRO A 105 6.82 17.37 3.93
C PRO A 105 5.42 17.86 3.54
N LEU A 106 4.61 16.97 2.99
CA LEU A 106 3.28 17.28 2.46
C LEU A 106 2.16 16.99 3.44
N VAL A 107 2.44 16.14 4.43
CA VAL A 107 1.45 15.65 5.38
C VAL A 107 1.20 16.61 6.52
N THR A 108 0.05 16.47 7.15
CA THR A 108 -0.23 17.11 8.43
C THR A 108 0.71 16.52 9.49
N LYS A 109 1.08 17.31 10.50
CA LYS A 109 1.91 16.83 11.60
C LYS A 109 1.36 15.51 12.15
N ASP A 110 2.25 14.52 12.32
CA ASP A 110 1.97 13.17 12.80
C ASP A 110 1.11 12.29 11.85
N ALA A 111 0.79 12.79 10.64
CA ALA A 111 0.13 11.97 9.62
C ALA A 111 1.15 11.15 8.81
N VAL A 112 0.73 10.00 8.31
CA VAL A 112 1.55 9.06 7.55
C VAL A 112 1.02 8.97 6.12
N LEU A 113 1.91 9.11 5.14
CA LEU A 113 1.59 8.84 3.73
C LEU A 113 1.35 7.34 3.55
N HIS A 114 0.26 6.97 2.92
CA HIS A 114 -0.10 5.57 2.72
C HIS A 114 -0.65 5.24 1.33
N ILE A 115 -1.02 6.24 0.53
CA ILE A 115 -1.49 6.06 -0.83
C ILE A 115 -0.66 6.92 -1.76
N VAL A 116 -0.19 6.31 -2.84
CA VAL A 116 0.50 6.98 -3.94
C VAL A 116 -0.15 6.52 -5.23
N ASN A 117 -0.50 7.45 -6.11
CA ASN A 117 -0.94 7.16 -7.47
C ASN A 117 -0.26 8.12 -8.43
N ALA A 118 0.15 7.65 -9.60
CA ALA A 118 0.83 8.45 -10.59
C ALA A 118 0.12 8.36 -11.95
N SER A 119 -0.10 9.52 -12.56
CA SER A 119 -0.51 9.68 -13.94
C SER A 119 0.64 10.23 -14.80
N PRO A 120 0.46 10.40 -16.10
CA PRO A 120 1.52 10.88 -16.98
C PRO A 120 2.11 12.23 -16.56
N ASP A 121 1.33 13.14 -15.99
CA ASP A 121 1.69 14.52 -15.67
C ASP A 121 1.64 14.86 -14.17
N SER A 122 1.05 13.99 -13.36
CA SER A 122 0.79 14.26 -11.94
C SER A 122 1.07 13.05 -11.05
N VAL A 123 1.34 13.35 -9.78
CA VAL A 123 1.41 12.34 -8.73
C VAL A 123 0.50 12.78 -7.59
N TRP A 124 -0.32 11.88 -7.09
CA TRP A 124 -1.23 12.10 -5.96
C TRP A 124 -0.79 11.29 -4.76
N PHE A 125 -0.91 11.92 -3.61
CA PHE A 125 -0.62 11.30 -2.32
C PHE A 125 -1.81 11.46 -1.41
N GLY A 126 -2.10 10.40 -0.65
CA GLY A 126 -3.08 10.41 0.41
C GLY A 126 -2.43 10.12 1.75
N ASP A 127 -2.79 10.87 2.78
CA ASP A 127 -2.27 10.68 4.13
C ASP A 127 -3.33 10.16 5.12
N SER A 128 -2.89 9.72 6.29
CA SER A 128 -3.76 9.18 7.34
C SER A 128 -4.67 10.25 7.99
N SER A 129 -4.42 11.54 7.76
CA SER A 129 -5.30 12.62 8.20
C SER A 129 -6.46 12.88 7.24
N GLY A 130 -6.49 12.20 6.09
CA GLY A 130 -7.47 12.42 5.04
C GLY A 130 -7.12 13.55 4.09
N SER A 131 -5.88 14.05 4.11
CA SER A 131 -5.42 15.03 3.13
C SER A 131 -5.01 14.35 1.84
N ILE A 132 -5.27 15.02 0.73
CA ILE A 132 -4.84 14.61 -0.60
C ILE A 132 -4.02 15.75 -1.20
N VAL A 133 -2.89 15.41 -1.80
CA VAL A 133 -1.99 16.35 -2.44
C VAL A 133 -1.74 15.93 -3.87
N ARG A 134 -1.83 16.87 -4.80
CA ARG A 134 -1.41 16.71 -6.19
C ARG A 134 -0.09 17.44 -6.41
N LEU A 135 0.89 16.71 -6.90
CA LEU A 135 2.17 17.27 -7.35
C LEU A 135 2.28 17.16 -8.88
N ARG A 136 3.01 18.07 -9.46
CA ARG A 136 3.49 17.92 -10.84
C ARG A 136 4.54 16.81 -10.89
N ARG A 137 4.40 15.91 -11.85
CA ARG A 137 5.31 14.76 -11.97
C ARG A 137 6.71 15.18 -12.41
N ASP A 138 6.83 16.25 -13.20
CA ASP A 138 8.10 16.72 -13.78
C ASP A 138 9.04 17.35 -12.73
N ASN A 139 8.52 18.18 -11.83
CA ASN A 139 9.32 19.01 -10.93
C ASN A 139 8.95 18.90 -9.44
N GLY A 140 7.92 18.15 -9.08
CA GLY A 140 7.47 17.98 -7.69
C GLY A 140 6.74 19.19 -7.09
N GLU A 141 6.37 20.18 -7.90
CA GLU A 141 5.64 21.35 -7.44
C GLU A 141 4.22 20.98 -7.01
N THR A 142 3.78 21.49 -5.86
CA THR A 142 2.42 21.29 -5.37
C THR A 142 1.42 22.07 -6.22
N VAL A 143 0.52 21.36 -6.90
CA VAL A 143 -0.57 21.97 -7.67
C VAL A 143 -1.69 22.39 -6.74
N TRP A 144 -2.13 21.48 -5.87
CA TRP A 144 -3.13 21.75 -4.84
C TRP A 144 -3.03 20.75 -3.69
N ARG A 145 -3.61 21.15 -2.56
CA ARG A 145 -3.81 20.29 -1.39
C ARG A 145 -5.26 20.41 -0.93
N SER A 146 -5.89 19.30 -0.64
CA SER A 146 -7.25 19.23 -0.15
C SER A 146 -7.31 18.41 1.13
N SER A 147 -8.02 18.92 2.14
CA SER A 147 -8.32 18.22 3.40
C SER A 147 -9.81 17.88 3.46
N THR A 148 -10.30 17.26 2.40
CA THR A 148 -11.74 16.96 2.22
C THR A 148 -12.25 15.90 3.17
N PHE A 149 -11.37 15.04 3.68
CA PHE A 149 -11.73 13.97 4.62
C PHE A 149 -11.42 14.43 6.04
N GLN A 150 -12.36 14.18 6.93
CA GLN A 150 -12.05 14.24 8.35
C GLN A 150 -11.33 12.93 8.69
N GLY A 151 -10.24 13.00 9.44
CA GLY A 151 -9.31 11.88 9.69
C GLY A 151 -9.89 10.60 10.34
N ILE A 152 -11.21 10.45 10.33
CA ILE A 152 -11.98 9.28 10.79
C ILE A 152 -12.17 8.27 9.65
N GLU A 153 -12.12 8.71 8.38
CA GLU A 153 -12.34 7.84 7.22
C GLU A 153 -11.00 7.40 6.62
N ARG A 154 -10.69 6.12 6.73
CA ARG A 154 -9.51 5.59 6.08
C ARG A 154 -9.71 5.54 4.56
N MET A 155 -8.78 6.14 3.81
CA MET A 155 -8.72 5.99 2.36
C MET A 155 -8.25 4.58 1.99
N LEU A 156 -8.97 3.93 1.07
CA LEU A 156 -8.64 2.61 0.54
C LEU A 156 -7.98 2.71 -0.84
N ALA A 157 -8.42 3.64 -1.67
CA ALA A 157 -7.88 3.85 -3.01
C ALA A 157 -7.99 5.31 -3.43
N LEU A 158 -7.10 5.72 -4.30
CA LEU A 158 -7.11 6.99 -5.00
C LEU A 158 -6.77 6.72 -6.46
N GLU A 159 -7.69 7.03 -7.37
CA GLU A 159 -7.55 6.75 -8.80
C GLU A 159 -7.76 8.02 -9.62
N TYR A 160 -6.87 8.24 -10.59
CA TYR A 160 -7.05 9.27 -11.60
C TYR A 160 -7.88 8.70 -12.76
N LEU A 161 -9.02 9.30 -13.00
CA LEU A 161 -9.97 8.88 -14.03
C LEU A 161 -10.15 10.02 -15.04
N PRO A 162 -9.43 10.00 -16.17
CA PRO A 162 -9.63 10.96 -17.24
C PRO A 162 -11.01 10.76 -17.87
N THR A 163 -11.71 11.86 -18.14
CA THR A 163 -12.98 11.87 -18.86
C THR A 163 -12.93 12.88 -20.00
N GLU A 164 -13.85 12.77 -20.95
CA GLU A 164 -13.91 13.67 -22.10
C GLU A 164 -14.16 15.15 -21.73
N ARG A 165 -14.75 15.41 -20.57
CA ARG A 165 -15.13 16.75 -20.13
C ARG A 165 -14.18 17.33 -19.11
N ASN A 166 -13.90 16.57 -18.04
CA ASN A 166 -13.05 16.98 -16.94
C ASN A 166 -12.37 15.75 -16.37
N ASP A 167 -11.09 15.89 -16.05
CA ASP A 167 -10.37 14.85 -15.35
C ASP A 167 -10.77 14.82 -13.88
N ASN A 168 -10.99 13.64 -13.35
CA ASN A 168 -11.41 13.44 -11.98
C ASN A 168 -10.41 12.62 -11.18
N VAL A 169 -10.34 12.90 -9.90
CA VAL A 169 -9.73 12.02 -8.89
C VAL A 169 -10.85 11.33 -8.14
N TYR A 170 -10.86 10.01 -8.20
CA TYR A 170 -11.82 9.18 -7.52
C TYR A 170 -11.17 8.59 -6.27
N VAL A 171 -11.72 8.90 -5.11
CA VAL A 171 -11.21 8.43 -3.83
C VAL A 171 -12.22 7.52 -3.18
N VAL A 172 -11.77 6.33 -2.80
CA VAL A 172 -12.60 5.37 -2.07
C VAL A 172 -12.15 5.33 -0.62
N THR A 173 -13.11 5.43 0.28
CA THR A 173 -12.91 5.29 1.73
C THR A 173 -13.64 4.04 2.23
N GLU A 174 -13.41 3.70 3.49
CA GLU A 174 -14.17 2.62 4.16
C GLU A 174 -15.69 2.88 4.21
N LEU A 175 -16.14 4.13 4.07
CA LEU A 175 -17.55 4.52 4.20
C LEU A 175 -18.20 4.87 2.88
N GLY A 176 -17.43 5.16 1.85
CA GLY A 176 -18.00 5.63 0.60
C GLY A 176 -16.96 6.04 -0.44
N SER A 177 -17.36 6.92 -1.35
CA SER A 177 -16.49 7.49 -2.35
C SER A 177 -16.63 9.01 -2.45
N VAL A 178 -15.57 9.63 -2.93
CA VAL A 178 -15.50 11.06 -3.22
C VAL A 178 -14.93 11.24 -4.61
N ILE A 179 -15.58 12.10 -5.39
CA ILE A 179 -15.09 12.55 -6.68
C ILE A 179 -14.62 13.99 -6.52
N MET A 180 -13.40 14.25 -6.94
CA MET A 180 -12.80 15.58 -6.93
C MET A 180 -12.39 15.97 -8.34
N ASP A 181 -12.46 17.25 -8.62
CA ASP A 181 -11.89 17.82 -9.85
C ASP A 181 -10.35 17.68 -9.80
N ALA A 182 -9.76 17.03 -10.80
CA ALA A 182 -8.33 16.76 -10.78
C ALA A 182 -7.49 18.03 -10.91
N ALA A 183 -7.99 19.07 -11.60
CA ALA A 183 -7.26 20.31 -11.82
C ALA A 183 -7.20 21.19 -10.56
N THR A 184 -8.31 21.26 -9.82
CA THR A 184 -8.49 22.21 -8.72
C THR A 184 -8.50 21.58 -7.33
N GLY A 185 -8.72 20.27 -7.21
CA GLY A 185 -8.90 19.58 -5.94
C GLY A 185 -10.24 19.84 -5.27
N ASN A 186 -11.19 20.48 -5.98
CA ASN A 186 -12.51 20.75 -5.42
C ASN A 186 -13.37 19.49 -5.37
N LEU A 187 -14.14 19.36 -4.29
CA LEU A 187 -15.11 18.29 -4.11
C LEU A 187 -16.25 18.46 -5.12
N LEU A 188 -16.46 17.46 -5.98
CA LEU A 188 -17.59 17.42 -6.91
C LEU A 188 -18.76 16.61 -6.36
N LYS A 189 -18.48 15.45 -5.78
CA LYS A 189 -19.52 14.54 -5.28
C LYS A 189 -18.99 13.69 -4.13
N ARG A 190 -19.85 13.47 -3.12
CA ARG A 190 -19.63 12.47 -2.05
C ARG A 190 -20.78 11.48 -2.05
N THR A 191 -20.47 10.19 -1.96
CA THR A 191 -21.45 9.11 -1.96
C THR A 191 -21.13 8.13 -0.84
N ARG A 192 -22.12 7.76 -0.02
CA ARG A 192 -21.99 6.70 0.99
C ARG A 192 -22.42 5.36 0.39
N PHE A 193 -21.68 4.31 0.76
CA PHE A 193 -22.02 2.95 0.37
C PHE A 193 -22.92 2.30 1.41
N SER A 194 -23.89 1.53 0.96
CA SER A 194 -24.72 0.72 1.85
C SER A 194 -24.04 -0.62 2.21
N GLN A 195 -23.10 -1.07 1.39
CA GLN A 195 -22.19 -2.18 1.70
C GLN A 195 -20.77 -1.66 1.70
N LEU A 196 -20.10 -1.76 2.85
CA LEU A 196 -18.79 -1.19 3.04
C LEU A 196 -17.72 -2.06 2.37
N PRO A 197 -16.74 -1.45 1.67
CA PRO A 197 -15.61 -2.19 1.11
C PRO A 197 -14.75 -2.76 2.24
N SER A 198 -14.36 -4.01 2.09
CA SER A 198 -13.40 -4.69 2.98
C SER A 198 -11.96 -4.63 2.45
N ASN A 199 -11.77 -4.16 1.23
CA ASN A 199 -10.48 -4.14 0.54
C ASN A 199 -10.39 -2.97 -0.46
N VAL A 200 -9.22 -2.83 -1.07
CA VAL A 200 -8.98 -1.89 -2.18
C VAL A 200 -9.82 -2.33 -3.38
N PRO A 201 -10.66 -1.44 -3.94
CA PRO A 201 -11.47 -1.76 -5.11
C PRO A 201 -10.63 -1.87 -6.38
N ALA A 202 -11.07 -2.70 -7.32
CA ALA A 202 -10.57 -2.74 -8.69
C ALA A 202 -11.48 -1.91 -9.60
N ILE A 203 -10.89 -1.10 -10.46
CA ILE A 203 -11.64 -0.31 -11.45
C ILE A 203 -11.84 -1.17 -12.70
N TYR A 204 -13.09 -1.21 -13.18
CA TYR A 204 -13.48 -1.87 -14.42
C TYR A 204 -14.42 -0.94 -15.23
N GLY A 205 -13.91 -0.33 -16.28
CA GLY A 205 -14.66 0.64 -17.08
C GLY A 205 -15.21 1.79 -16.22
N GLN A 206 -16.54 1.93 -16.18
CA GLN A 206 -17.24 2.94 -15.37
C GLN A 206 -17.73 2.40 -14.00
N THR A 207 -17.22 1.27 -13.59
CA THR A 207 -17.55 0.64 -12.30
C THR A 207 -16.31 0.33 -11.51
N MET A 208 -16.47 0.14 -10.21
CA MET A 208 -15.47 -0.47 -9.34
C MET A 208 -16.03 -1.76 -8.73
N ILE A 209 -15.16 -2.74 -8.56
CA ILE A 209 -15.50 -4.02 -7.95
C ILE A 209 -14.72 -4.15 -6.66
N TYR A 210 -15.38 -4.44 -5.55
CA TYR A 210 -14.75 -4.56 -4.25
C TYR A 210 -15.35 -5.70 -3.41
N GLY A 211 -14.53 -6.21 -2.50
CA GLY A 211 -14.95 -7.18 -1.50
C GLY A 211 -15.81 -6.55 -0.43
N THR A 212 -16.69 -7.36 0.12
CA THR A 212 -17.50 -7.04 1.29
C THR A 212 -17.42 -8.19 2.29
N ASN A 213 -18.01 -8.03 3.46
CA ASN A 213 -18.06 -9.11 4.46
C ASN A 213 -18.83 -10.35 4.00
N THR A 214 -19.67 -10.22 2.98
CA THR A 214 -20.54 -11.30 2.52
C THR A 214 -20.28 -11.74 1.07
N GLY A 215 -19.41 -11.04 0.34
CA GLY A 215 -19.16 -11.35 -1.06
C GLY A 215 -18.52 -10.21 -1.81
N LEU A 216 -19.01 -9.94 -3.01
CA LEU A 216 -18.53 -8.89 -3.90
C LEU A 216 -19.64 -7.92 -4.26
N SER A 217 -19.27 -6.68 -4.52
CA SER A 217 -20.14 -5.65 -5.03
C SER A 217 -19.47 -4.91 -6.17
N SER A 218 -20.25 -4.55 -7.19
CA SER A 218 -19.85 -3.62 -8.25
C SER A 218 -20.68 -2.35 -8.13
N TRP A 219 -20.02 -1.21 -8.12
CA TRP A 219 -20.61 0.10 -7.94
C TRP A 219 -20.29 1.01 -9.12
N PHE A 220 -21.26 1.78 -9.59
CA PHE A 220 -21.01 2.78 -10.62
C PHE A 220 -20.20 3.97 -10.08
N LEU A 221 -19.15 4.37 -10.80
CA LEU A 221 -18.26 5.45 -10.38
C LEU A 221 -18.98 6.81 -10.35
N TYR A 222 -19.74 7.12 -11.39
CA TYR A 222 -20.36 8.44 -11.57
C TYR A 222 -21.85 8.46 -11.24
N ALA A 223 -22.53 7.32 -11.30
CA ALA A 223 -23.92 7.18 -10.89
C ALA A 223 -24.02 6.77 -9.42
N THR A 224 -25.19 6.89 -8.81
CA THR A 224 -25.45 6.37 -7.47
C THR A 224 -26.15 5.02 -7.59
N GLY A 225 -25.49 3.95 -7.21
CA GLY A 225 -26.07 2.63 -7.20
C GLY A 225 -25.09 1.51 -7.49
N TYR A 226 -25.58 0.31 -7.30
CA TYR A 226 -24.85 -0.90 -7.63
C TYR A 226 -25.10 -1.28 -9.09
N ASN A 227 -24.04 -1.72 -9.77
CA ASN A 227 -24.18 -2.46 -11.02
C ASN A 227 -24.71 -3.88 -10.70
N TRP A 228 -24.04 -4.56 -9.76
CA TRP A 228 -24.45 -5.87 -9.27
C TRP A 228 -23.91 -6.15 -7.86
N ARG A 229 -24.44 -7.18 -7.21
CA ARG A 229 -23.99 -7.73 -5.92
C ARG A 229 -23.99 -9.23 -5.98
N ALA A 230 -22.95 -9.87 -5.47
CA ALA A 230 -22.82 -11.33 -5.43
C ALA A 230 -22.40 -11.77 -4.01
N THR A 231 -23.09 -12.79 -3.47
CA THR A 231 -22.92 -13.27 -2.08
C THR A 231 -22.45 -14.73 -2.00
N THR A 232 -21.81 -15.25 -3.03
CA THR A 232 -21.56 -16.69 -3.20
C THR A 232 -20.24 -17.20 -2.62
N LEU A 233 -19.46 -16.38 -1.94
CA LEU A 233 -18.11 -16.77 -1.50
C LEU A 233 -18.08 -17.53 -0.16
N GLY A 234 -19.09 -17.37 0.67
CA GLY A 234 -19.20 -18.05 1.97
C GLY A 234 -18.14 -17.64 3.01
N GLY A 235 -17.28 -16.66 2.69
CA GLY A 235 -16.25 -16.09 3.57
C GLY A 235 -16.00 -14.63 3.24
N HIS A 236 -15.20 -13.96 4.07
CA HIS A 236 -14.83 -12.56 3.84
C HIS A 236 -13.85 -12.43 2.67
N VAL A 237 -13.99 -11.38 1.89
CA VAL A 237 -13.05 -10.99 0.83
C VAL A 237 -12.16 -9.88 1.37
N VAL A 238 -10.98 -10.22 1.83
CA VAL A 238 -10.03 -9.26 2.42
C VAL A 238 -8.97 -8.80 1.42
N ALA A 239 -8.59 -9.66 0.48
CA ALA A 239 -7.66 -9.30 -0.58
C ALA A 239 -8.33 -8.44 -1.67
N PRO A 240 -7.61 -7.53 -2.31
CA PRO A 240 -8.09 -6.83 -3.50
C PRO A 240 -8.58 -7.79 -4.58
N VAL A 241 -9.64 -7.39 -5.28
CA VAL A 241 -10.14 -8.14 -6.45
C VAL A 241 -9.18 -7.90 -7.61
N THR A 242 -8.77 -8.96 -8.28
CA THR A 242 -7.96 -8.85 -9.50
C THR A 242 -8.88 -8.88 -10.71
N VAL A 243 -8.79 -7.86 -11.56
CA VAL A 243 -9.55 -7.78 -12.82
C VAL A 243 -8.59 -7.89 -14.00
N THR A 244 -8.84 -8.85 -14.87
CA THR A 244 -8.08 -9.09 -16.11
C THR A 244 -9.06 -9.23 -17.28
N GLY A 245 -9.00 -8.32 -18.26
CA GLY A 245 -10.04 -8.22 -19.28
C GLY A 245 -11.42 -8.13 -18.63
N ASP A 246 -12.34 -9.00 -19.02
CA ASP A 246 -13.70 -9.07 -18.47
C ASP A 246 -13.86 -10.08 -17.32
N ILE A 247 -12.76 -10.52 -16.70
CA ILE A 247 -12.78 -11.49 -15.60
C ILE A 247 -12.37 -10.81 -14.31
N ALA A 248 -13.20 -10.91 -13.29
CA ALA A 248 -12.86 -10.60 -11.90
C ALA A 248 -12.54 -11.89 -11.15
N ILE A 249 -11.36 -11.97 -10.54
CA ILE A 249 -10.90 -13.13 -9.77
C ILE A 249 -10.66 -12.71 -8.32
N VAL A 250 -11.11 -13.54 -7.38
CA VAL A 250 -11.04 -13.21 -5.96
C VAL A 250 -10.88 -14.46 -5.11
N GLY A 251 -10.15 -14.31 -4.02
CA GLY A 251 -10.05 -15.28 -2.94
C GLY A 251 -10.84 -14.86 -1.71
N SER A 252 -11.23 -15.82 -0.88
CA SER A 252 -11.90 -15.57 0.38
C SER A 252 -11.21 -16.27 1.56
N THR A 253 -11.49 -15.80 2.76
CA THR A 253 -10.91 -16.34 4.01
C THR A 253 -11.27 -17.79 4.28
N ASN A 254 -12.33 -18.30 3.66
CA ASN A 254 -12.70 -19.71 3.76
C ASN A 254 -12.04 -20.61 2.68
N GLY A 255 -11.18 -20.04 1.81
CA GLY A 255 -10.48 -20.79 0.75
C GLY A 255 -11.25 -20.94 -0.57
N THR A 256 -12.36 -20.24 -0.75
CA THR A 256 -13.02 -20.20 -2.06
C THR A 256 -12.28 -19.24 -2.97
N VAL A 257 -11.86 -19.71 -4.14
CA VAL A 257 -11.38 -18.90 -5.26
C VAL A 257 -12.48 -18.86 -6.31
N LEU A 258 -12.88 -17.66 -6.70
CA LEU A 258 -14.00 -17.44 -7.62
C LEU A 258 -13.55 -16.58 -8.79
N ALA A 259 -13.86 -16.99 -10.01
CA ALA A 259 -13.79 -16.15 -11.19
C ALA A 259 -15.18 -15.90 -11.75
N MET A 260 -15.45 -14.64 -12.07
CA MET A 260 -16.74 -14.19 -12.56
C MET A 260 -16.59 -13.17 -13.68
N ASP A 261 -17.63 -12.96 -14.44
CA ASP A 261 -17.71 -11.87 -15.39
C ASP A 261 -17.77 -10.54 -14.64
N ALA A 262 -16.82 -9.66 -14.89
CA ALA A 262 -16.79 -8.34 -14.27
C ALA A 262 -18.03 -7.49 -14.55
N PRO A 263 -18.60 -7.47 -15.78
CA PRO A 263 -19.80 -6.69 -16.07
C PRO A 263 -21.10 -7.25 -15.45
N SER A 264 -21.24 -8.58 -15.31
CA SER A 264 -22.54 -9.21 -15.01
C SER A 264 -22.57 -10.00 -13.71
N ALA A 265 -21.43 -10.25 -13.07
CA ALA A 265 -21.25 -11.18 -11.95
C ALA A 265 -21.58 -12.65 -12.29
N GLY A 266 -21.67 -13.01 -13.58
CA GLY A 266 -21.84 -14.41 -13.96
C GLY A 266 -20.64 -15.26 -13.53
N ILE A 267 -20.90 -16.33 -12.77
CA ILE A 267 -19.82 -17.20 -12.29
C ILE A 267 -19.27 -18.01 -13.46
N ARG A 268 -17.96 -17.87 -13.73
CA ARG A 268 -17.25 -18.69 -14.73
C ARG A 268 -16.79 -20.00 -14.12
N TRP A 269 -16.14 -19.92 -12.98
CA TRP A 269 -15.71 -21.09 -12.21
C TRP A 269 -15.51 -20.74 -10.73
N SER A 270 -15.54 -21.77 -9.91
CA SER A 270 -15.22 -21.70 -8.49
C SER A 270 -14.36 -22.88 -8.08
N ARG A 271 -13.40 -22.63 -7.19
CA ARG A 271 -12.55 -23.67 -6.58
C ARG A 271 -12.53 -23.49 -5.08
N LYS A 272 -12.56 -24.62 -4.37
CA LYS A 272 -12.43 -24.68 -2.91
C LYS A 272 -11.07 -25.21 -2.55
N LEU A 273 -10.26 -24.38 -1.89
CA LEU A 273 -8.97 -24.75 -1.30
C LEU A 273 -9.16 -25.15 0.16
N SER A 274 -8.14 -25.80 0.73
CA SER A 274 -8.21 -26.32 2.10
C SER A 274 -8.12 -25.22 3.16
N ALA A 275 -7.56 -24.06 2.82
CA ALA A 275 -7.43 -22.90 3.71
C ALA A 275 -7.64 -21.57 2.97
N GLY A 276 -7.67 -20.46 3.72
CA GLY A 276 -7.99 -19.13 3.22
C GLY A 276 -7.03 -18.60 2.15
N VAL A 277 -7.59 -17.74 1.29
CA VAL A 277 -6.86 -16.92 0.32
C VAL A 277 -7.08 -15.46 0.69
N GLU A 278 -6.05 -14.83 1.23
CA GLU A 278 -6.10 -13.48 1.81
C GLU A 278 -5.14 -12.51 1.11
N THR A 279 -4.47 -12.98 0.06
CA THR A 279 -3.53 -12.19 -0.75
C THR A 279 -4.10 -11.88 -2.12
N PRO A 280 -3.69 -10.76 -2.75
CA PRO A 280 -4.00 -10.48 -4.15
C PRO A 280 -3.60 -11.65 -5.04
N ILE A 281 -4.42 -11.92 -6.05
CA ILE A 281 -4.18 -12.98 -7.04
C ILE A 281 -3.42 -12.36 -8.21
N ALA A 282 -2.26 -12.92 -8.56
CA ALA A 282 -1.55 -12.51 -9.76
C ALA A 282 -2.13 -13.20 -10.99
N THR A 283 -2.13 -12.51 -12.15
CA THR A 283 -2.67 -13.05 -13.39
C THR A 283 -1.76 -12.75 -14.58
N ASP A 284 -1.84 -13.57 -15.58
CA ASP A 284 -1.39 -13.29 -16.95
C ASP A 284 -2.50 -13.65 -17.95
N SER A 285 -2.20 -13.74 -19.24
CA SER A 285 -3.19 -14.03 -20.27
C SER A 285 -3.78 -15.46 -20.22
N GLN A 286 -3.16 -16.38 -19.51
CA GLN A 286 -3.51 -17.80 -19.49
C GLN A 286 -3.84 -18.34 -18.10
N ALA A 287 -3.19 -17.83 -17.07
CA ALA A 287 -3.24 -18.36 -15.72
C ALA A 287 -3.52 -17.29 -14.66
N CYS A 288 -4.05 -17.74 -13.53
CA CYS A 288 -4.05 -17.00 -12.28
C CYS A 288 -3.30 -17.77 -11.20
N TYR A 289 -2.53 -17.04 -10.39
CA TYR A 289 -1.62 -17.56 -9.38
C TYR A 289 -2.10 -17.16 -8.00
N VAL A 290 -2.36 -18.16 -7.17
CA VAL A 290 -3.04 -17.99 -5.88
C VAL A 290 -2.15 -18.52 -4.76
N ALA A 291 -1.70 -17.63 -3.88
CA ALA A 291 -1.04 -18.02 -2.64
C ALA A 291 -2.11 -18.28 -1.56
N SER A 292 -2.09 -19.47 -0.99
CA SER A 292 -3.08 -19.91 -0.02
C SER A 292 -2.43 -20.25 1.33
N HIS A 293 -3.22 -20.09 2.40
CA HIS A 293 -2.83 -20.54 3.73
C HIS A 293 -2.73 -22.07 3.86
N ASP A 294 -3.17 -22.82 2.84
CA ASP A 294 -2.97 -24.27 2.76
C ASP A 294 -1.55 -24.70 2.38
N GLN A 295 -0.60 -23.76 2.50
CA GLN A 295 0.83 -23.96 2.23
C GLN A 295 1.15 -24.19 0.75
N SER A 296 0.29 -23.71 -0.14
CA SER A 296 0.46 -23.94 -1.57
C SER A 296 0.35 -22.66 -2.39
N LEU A 297 1.21 -22.57 -3.40
CA LEU A 297 1.03 -21.68 -4.53
C LEU A 297 0.35 -22.49 -5.65
N TRP A 298 -0.84 -22.06 -6.02
CA TRP A 298 -1.66 -22.69 -7.04
C TRP A 298 -1.62 -21.87 -8.33
N ALA A 299 -1.54 -22.56 -9.46
CA ALA A 299 -1.81 -21.96 -10.76
C ALA A 299 -3.07 -22.60 -11.36
N PHE A 300 -4.02 -21.77 -11.73
CA PHE A 300 -5.26 -22.21 -12.39
C PHE A 300 -5.35 -21.61 -13.78
N ASP A 301 -5.93 -22.38 -14.71
CA ASP A 301 -6.40 -21.86 -15.99
C ASP A 301 -7.39 -20.72 -15.72
N GLN A 302 -7.08 -19.54 -16.26
CA GLN A 302 -7.84 -18.32 -15.95
C GLN A 302 -9.31 -18.42 -16.42
N MET A 303 -9.57 -19.09 -17.52
CA MET A 303 -10.90 -19.18 -18.14
C MET A 303 -11.77 -20.27 -17.54
N ARG A 304 -11.17 -21.41 -17.14
CA ARG A 304 -11.87 -22.62 -16.75
C ARG A 304 -11.61 -23.06 -15.30
N GLY A 305 -10.65 -22.44 -14.64
CA GLY A 305 -10.27 -22.79 -13.26
C GLY A 305 -9.70 -24.19 -13.10
N ARG A 306 -9.20 -24.81 -14.18
CA ARG A 306 -8.49 -26.08 -14.10
C ARG A 306 -7.14 -25.84 -13.44
N VAL A 307 -6.74 -26.72 -12.52
CA VAL A 307 -5.39 -26.69 -11.94
C VAL A 307 -4.38 -26.96 -13.06
N LEU A 308 -3.44 -26.04 -13.23
CA LEU A 308 -2.29 -26.17 -14.13
C LEU A 308 -1.13 -26.80 -13.39
N TRP A 309 -0.82 -26.27 -12.21
CA TRP A 309 0.20 -26.80 -11.31
C TRP A 309 -0.02 -26.31 -9.88
N GLN A 310 0.65 -26.96 -8.93
CA GLN A 310 0.67 -26.63 -7.51
C GLN A 310 2.10 -26.73 -6.99
N TYR A 311 2.55 -25.75 -6.23
CA TYR A 311 3.83 -25.83 -5.52
C TYR A 311 3.56 -25.82 -4.02
N PHE A 312 3.98 -26.87 -3.32
CA PHE A 312 3.81 -27.03 -1.88
C PHE A 312 5.01 -26.45 -1.12
N THR A 313 4.77 -25.53 -0.14
CA THR A 313 5.79 -24.74 0.58
C THR A 313 5.83 -25.18 2.00
N GLN A 314 5.55 -26.04 2.65
CA GLN A 314 5.59 -26.36 4.09
C GLN A 314 5.19 -25.21 5.05
N THR A 315 4.94 -24.00 4.54
CA THR A 315 4.58 -22.81 5.32
C THR A 315 3.36 -22.12 4.72
N SER A 316 2.52 -21.55 5.59
CA SER A 316 1.34 -20.79 5.16
C SER A 316 1.76 -19.55 4.38
N LEU A 317 1.22 -19.35 3.19
CA LEU A 317 1.54 -18.23 2.32
C LEU A 317 0.70 -17.02 2.67
N ARG A 318 1.37 -15.94 3.04
CA ARG A 318 0.76 -14.66 3.41
C ARG A 318 1.22 -13.50 2.52
N ASN A 319 2.20 -13.75 1.68
CA ASN A 319 2.70 -12.78 0.71
C ASN A 319 2.02 -13.00 -0.64
N PRO A 320 1.74 -11.90 -1.39
CA PRO A 320 1.14 -12.02 -2.70
C PRO A 320 2.16 -12.57 -3.72
N PRO A 321 1.74 -13.44 -4.63
CA PRO A 321 2.52 -13.71 -5.83
C PRO A 321 2.55 -12.46 -6.71
N VAL A 322 3.66 -12.20 -7.38
CA VAL A 322 3.82 -11.06 -8.28
C VAL A 322 4.20 -11.57 -9.67
N ARG A 323 3.36 -11.26 -10.65
CA ARG A 323 3.61 -11.54 -12.07
C ARG A 323 4.09 -10.26 -12.75
N ILE A 324 5.35 -10.25 -13.17
CA ILE A 324 5.94 -9.08 -13.83
C ILE A 324 6.81 -9.53 -15.00
N ALA A 325 6.60 -8.97 -16.18
CA ALA A 325 7.18 -9.42 -17.42
C ALA A 325 7.01 -10.94 -17.59
N ASP A 326 8.09 -11.70 -17.76
CA ASP A 326 8.06 -13.15 -17.93
C ASP A 326 8.21 -13.94 -16.62
N GLY A 327 8.44 -13.27 -15.49
CA GLY A 327 8.69 -13.89 -14.20
C GLY A 327 7.44 -13.97 -13.30
N LEU A 328 7.38 -15.01 -12.49
CA LEU A 328 6.46 -15.16 -11.38
C LEU A 328 7.28 -15.28 -10.09
N TYR A 329 7.00 -14.41 -9.14
CA TYR A 329 7.80 -14.29 -7.91
C TYR A 329 6.90 -14.42 -6.69
N LEU A 330 7.42 -15.03 -5.63
CA LEU A 330 6.76 -15.14 -4.34
C LEU A 330 7.79 -15.11 -3.22
N GLN A 331 7.53 -14.30 -2.20
CA GLN A 331 8.29 -14.33 -0.95
C GLN A 331 7.72 -15.44 -0.05
N ILE A 332 8.49 -16.49 0.16
CA ILE A 332 8.10 -17.66 0.97
C ILE A 332 8.80 -17.61 2.32
N PRO A 333 8.07 -17.64 3.45
CA PRO A 333 8.69 -17.66 4.77
C PRO A 333 9.65 -18.87 4.92
N GLY A 334 10.89 -18.61 5.33
CA GLY A 334 11.93 -19.63 5.48
C GLY A 334 12.70 -19.98 4.20
N GLU A 335 12.15 -19.75 3.03
CA GLU A 335 12.81 -20.01 1.74
C GLU A 335 13.41 -18.74 1.10
N GLY A 336 12.82 -17.59 1.37
CA GLY A 336 13.18 -16.31 0.75
C GLY A 336 12.35 -15.99 -0.49
N LEU A 337 12.89 -15.16 -1.37
CA LEU A 337 12.26 -14.81 -2.65
C LEU A 337 12.50 -15.93 -3.66
N VAL A 338 11.41 -16.48 -4.18
CA VAL A 338 11.44 -17.62 -5.13
C VAL A 338 10.86 -17.15 -6.46
N SER A 339 11.55 -17.50 -7.55
CA SER A 339 11.09 -17.32 -8.92
C SER A 339 10.62 -18.64 -9.50
N PHE A 340 9.50 -18.59 -10.20
CA PHE A 340 8.87 -19.74 -10.83
C PHE A 340 8.73 -19.54 -12.34
N THR A 341 8.76 -20.66 -13.08
CA THR A 341 8.27 -20.70 -14.46
C THR A 341 6.74 -20.58 -14.42
N PRO A 342 6.12 -19.54 -15.01
CA PRO A 342 4.68 -19.35 -14.90
C PRO A 342 3.85 -20.52 -15.45
N LEU A 343 4.26 -21.05 -16.60
CA LEU A 343 3.59 -22.17 -17.29
C LEU A 343 4.64 -23.23 -17.67
N PRO A 344 5.10 -24.05 -16.72
CA PRO A 344 6.06 -25.11 -17.00
C PRO A 344 5.42 -26.20 -17.86
N ASN A 345 6.14 -26.65 -18.89
CA ASN A 345 5.66 -27.71 -19.78
C ASN A 345 5.54 -29.03 -19.00
N ASN A 346 4.29 -29.52 -18.82
CA ASN A 346 3.98 -30.82 -18.23
C ASN A 346 4.55 -31.08 -16.82
N LYS A 347 4.72 -30.03 -15.99
CA LYS A 347 5.17 -30.15 -14.60
C LYS A 347 4.03 -29.78 -13.63
N PRO A 348 3.34 -30.74 -13.07
CA PRO A 348 2.19 -30.49 -12.18
C PRO A 348 2.59 -29.89 -10.83
N ASP A 349 3.87 -30.03 -10.42
CA ASP A 349 4.39 -29.54 -9.14
C ASP A 349 4.97 -28.12 -9.21
N GLY A 350 4.80 -27.44 -10.34
CA GLY A 350 5.46 -26.16 -10.60
C GLY A 350 6.96 -26.31 -10.87
N GLU A 351 7.60 -25.25 -11.32
CA GLU A 351 9.02 -25.23 -11.59
C GLU A 351 9.68 -24.00 -10.99
N VAL A 352 10.57 -24.23 -10.04
CA VAL A 352 11.40 -23.18 -9.44
C VAL A 352 12.59 -22.92 -10.36
N LEU A 353 12.77 -21.65 -10.75
CA LEU A 353 13.93 -21.19 -11.52
C LEU A 353 15.11 -20.93 -10.61
N TRP A 354 14.87 -20.17 -9.54
CA TRP A 354 15.88 -19.84 -8.55
C TRP A 354 15.26 -19.41 -7.21
N LYS A 355 16.07 -19.40 -6.16
CA LYS A 355 15.76 -18.89 -4.83
C LYS A 355 16.78 -17.83 -4.42
N SER A 356 16.34 -16.76 -3.83
CA SER A 356 17.16 -15.66 -3.34
C SER A 356 16.91 -15.38 -1.86
N LYS A 357 17.94 -14.94 -1.16
CA LYS A 357 17.81 -14.48 0.24
C LYS A 357 17.32 -13.02 0.35
N ALA A 358 17.02 -12.37 -0.77
CA ALA A 358 16.48 -11.01 -0.75
C ALA A 358 15.18 -10.97 0.08
N PRO A 359 15.09 -10.09 1.07
CA PRO A 359 13.87 -9.94 1.85
C PRO A 359 12.82 -9.11 1.08
N GLY A 360 11.55 -9.31 1.46
CA GLY A 360 10.44 -8.49 0.98
C GLY A 360 9.80 -8.95 -0.33
N ASN A 361 8.78 -8.20 -0.74
CA ASN A 361 8.00 -8.48 -1.93
C ASN A 361 8.50 -7.70 -3.14
N ILE A 362 8.30 -8.24 -4.34
CA ILE A 362 8.63 -7.53 -5.58
C ILE A 362 7.70 -6.33 -5.74
N ILE A 363 8.30 -5.17 -6.00
CA ILE A 363 7.62 -3.90 -6.22
C ILE A 363 7.79 -3.34 -7.63
N GLY A 364 8.73 -3.90 -8.41
CA GLY A 364 8.97 -3.48 -9.78
C GLY A 364 10.14 -4.21 -10.42
N ARG A 365 10.44 -3.86 -11.67
CA ARG A 365 11.58 -4.36 -12.44
C ARG A 365 12.31 -3.19 -13.09
N MET A 366 13.64 -3.23 -13.08
CA MET A 366 14.51 -2.30 -13.81
C MET A 366 15.53 -3.08 -14.61
N GLY A 367 15.44 -3.01 -15.93
CA GLY A 367 16.32 -3.75 -16.83
C GLY A 367 16.31 -5.25 -16.55
N THR A 368 17.46 -5.79 -16.13
CA THR A 368 17.65 -7.21 -15.78
C THR A 368 17.40 -7.53 -14.30
N ASN A 369 17.00 -6.57 -13.48
CA ASN A 369 16.82 -6.77 -12.04
C ASN A 369 15.37 -6.57 -11.63
N VAL A 370 14.84 -7.46 -10.77
CA VAL A 370 13.61 -7.22 -10.03
C VAL A 370 13.95 -6.56 -8.71
N MET A 371 13.09 -5.64 -8.31
CA MET A 371 13.24 -4.82 -7.11
C MET A 371 12.34 -5.36 -6.02
N ALA A 372 12.93 -5.77 -4.89
CA ALA A 372 12.22 -6.26 -3.72
C ALA A 372 12.31 -5.24 -2.58
N TRP A 373 11.18 -4.98 -1.92
CA TRP A 373 11.08 -4.10 -0.77
C TRP A 373 10.57 -4.85 0.46
N ASP A 374 11.31 -4.77 1.55
CA ASP A 374 10.89 -5.28 2.85
C ASP A 374 10.55 -4.13 3.80
N HIS A 375 9.27 -4.04 4.17
CA HIS A 375 8.78 -3.03 5.10
C HIS A 375 9.29 -3.22 6.53
N ALA A 376 9.61 -4.45 6.93
CA ALA A 376 10.02 -4.73 8.30
C ALA A 376 11.45 -4.26 8.59
N THR A 377 12.35 -4.51 7.63
CA THR A 377 13.76 -4.13 7.73
C THR A 377 14.11 -2.85 6.98
N HIS A 378 13.13 -2.25 6.27
CA HIS A 378 13.34 -1.11 5.39
C HIS A 378 14.44 -1.35 4.34
N THR A 379 14.48 -2.56 3.80
CA THR A 379 15.52 -3.00 2.87
C THR A 379 15.00 -3.02 1.44
N LEU A 380 15.68 -2.31 0.56
CA LEU A 380 15.51 -2.38 -0.89
C LEU A 380 16.61 -3.27 -1.47
N SER A 381 16.22 -4.24 -2.30
CA SER A 381 17.14 -5.19 -2.93
C SER A 381 16.90 -5.24 -4.43
N ALA A 382 17.96 -5.17 -5.22
CA ALA A 382 17.96 -5.47 -6.65
C ALA A 382 18.42 -6.91 -6.85
N VAL A 383 17.60 -7.73 -7.48
CA VAL A 383 17.85 -9.17 -7.69
C VAL A 383 17.86 -9.48 -9.17
N ASP A 384 18.93 -10.09 -9.64
CA ASP A 384 19.07 -10.51 -11.04
C ASP A 384 17.99 -11.53 -11.42
N VAL A 385 17.26 -11.24 -12.50
CA VAL A 385 16.13 -12.06 -12.99
C VAL A 385 16.57 -13.46 -13.42
N GLY A 386 17.79 -13.60 -13.95
CA GLY A 386 18.27 -14.86 -14.51
C GLY A 386 18.72 -15.89 -13.47
N ASN A 387 19.24 -15.43 -12.32
CA ASN A 387 19.88 -16.34 -11.36
C ASN A 387 19.52 -16.08 -9.88
N GLY A 388 18.74 -15.05 -9.57
CA GLY A 388 18.31 -14.73 -8.21
C GLY A 388 19.39 -14.13 -7.31
N ARG A 389 20.54 -13.77 -7.87
CA ARG A 389 21.61 -13.12 -7.11
C ARG A 389 21.23 -11.70 -6.72
N ILE A 390 21.44 -11.34 -5.46
CA ILE A 390 21.34 -9.95 -5.01
C ILE A 390 22.51 -9.17 -5.63
N VAL A 391 22.16 -8.19 -6.48
CA VAL A 391 23.13 -7.31 -7.13
C VAL A 391 23.48 -6.14 -6.22
N HIS A 392 22.43 -5.48 -5.69
CA HIS A 392 22.56 -4.36 -4.75
C HIS A 392 21.52 -4.50 -3.64
N GLN A 393 21.86 -3.98 -2.47
CA GLN A 393 20.98 -3.96 -1.32
C GLN A 393 21.28 -2.76 -0.44
N VAL A 394 20.25 -2.02 -0.06
CA VAL A 394 20.38 -0.84 0.81
C VAL A 394 19.27 -0.81 1.87
N VAL A 395 19.59 -0.29 3.05
CA VAL A 395 18.60 -0.06 4.11
C VAL A 395 18.20 1.42 4.07
N LEU A 396 16.91 1.70 3.92
CA LEU A 396 16.33 3.03 3.81
C LEU A 396 15.37 3.32 4.99
N PRO A 397 15.89 3.63 6.19
CA PRO A 397 15.09 3.64 7.43
C PRO A 397 14.04 4.75 7.48
N LYS A 398 14.20 5.80 6.66
CA LYS A 398 13.24 6.91 6.55
C LYS A 398 12.03 6.54 5.70
N VAL A 399 12.15 5.52 4.85
CA VAL A 399 11.15 5.20 3.83
C VAL A 399 9.91 4.53 4.45
N GLN A 400 8.74 5.06 4.12
CA GLN A 400 7.44 4.51 4.47
C GLN A 400 6.86 3.69 3.33
N ALA A 401 6.97 4.16 2.10
CA ALA A 401 6.43 3.49 0.91
C ALA A 401 7.32 3.73 -0.30
N ILE A 402 7.40 2.73 -1.17
CA ILE A 402 8.05 2.81 -2.49
C ILE A 402 7.06 2.30 -3.53
N GLN A 403 6.93 3.03 -4.62
CA GLN A 403 6.06 2.65 -5.74
C GLN A 403 6.76 2.89 -7.08
N PHE A 404 6.66 1.90 -7.97
CA PHE A 404 7.05 2.01 -9.36
C PHE A 404 5.85 2.39 -10.23
N SER A 405 6.05 3.29 -11.17
CA SER A 405 5.01 3.71 -12.12
C SER A 405 5.60 4.06 -13.50
N PRO A 406 5.43 3.17 -14.51
CA PRO A 406 4.91 1.79 -14.44
C PRO A 406 5.83 0.83 -13.67
N MET A 407 5.36 -0.39 -13.41
CA MET A 407 6.15 -1.40 -12.65
C MET A 407 7.43 -1.85 -13.39
N ILE A 408 7.48 -1.72 -14.70
CA ILE A 408 8.64 -2.08 -15.53
C ILE A 408 9.28 -0.79 -16.03
N ASP A 409 10.56 -0.60 -15.70
CA ASP A 409 11.40 0.54 -16.09
C ASP A 409 10.74 1.91 -15.88
N GLY A 410 9.85 1.98 -14.89
CA GLY A 410 9.11 3.20 -14.54
C GLY A 410 9.88 4.13 -13.62
N ASP A 411 9.27 5.31 -13.37
CA ASP A 411 9.71 6.18 -12.31
C ASP A 411 9.46 5.53 -10.94
N VAL A 412 10.32 5.83 -9.98
CA VAL A 412 10.18 5.36 -8.62
C VAL A 412 9.79 6.55 -7.73
N PHE A 413 8.70 6.39 -7.01
CA PHE A 413 8.25 7.36 -6.02
C PHE A 413 8.49 6.79 -4.63
N ILE A 414 9.22 7.54 -3.82
CA ILE A 414 9.54 7.18 -2.43
C ILE A 414 8.85 8.18 -1.52
N ALA A 415 8.08 7.68 -0.57
CA ALA A 415 7.48 8.49 0.48
C ALA A 415 8.13 8.17 1.82
N ALA A 416 8.58 9.19 2.52
CA ALA A 416 9.19 9.08 3.84
C ALA A 416 8.15 9.20 4.97
N LYS A 417 8.56 8.77 6.17
CA LYS A 417 7.72 8.83 7.38
C LYS A 417 7.35 10.26 7.79
N ASP A 418 8.18 11.24 7.45
CA ASP A 418 7.96 12.67 7.71
C ASP A 418 7.08 13.35 6.64
N GLY A 419 6.66 12.60 5.63
CA GLY A 419 5.85 13.09 4.52
C GLY A 419 6.66 13.64 3.35
N THR A 420 7.99 13.61 3.42
CA THR A 420 8.85 13.95 2.28
C THR A 420 8.64 12.94 1.16
N VAL A 421 8.53 13.43 -0.06
CA VAL A 421 8.38 12.62 -1.25
C VAL A 421 9.52 12.87 -2.21
N GLU A 422 10.03 11.80 -2.79
CA GLU A 422 11.15 11.83 -3.73
C GLU A 422 10.78 11.07 -5.00
N ARG A 423 11.11 11.62 -6.15
CA ARG A 423 11.01 10.95 -7.44
C ARG A 423 12.40 10.62 -7.97
N LEU A 424 12.54 9.36 -8.35
CA LEU A 424 13.72 8.87 -9.04
C LEU A 424 13.33 8.38 -10.43
N GLU A 425 14.25 8.49 -11.37
CA GLU A 425 14.08 7.91 -12.71
C GLU A 425 15.27 7.04 -13.09
N SER A 426 15.07 6.10 -14.02
CA SER A 426 16.12 5.23 -14.52
C SER A 426 17.16 6.01 -15.33
N LEU A 427 18.45 5.75 -15.06
CA LEU A 427 19.56 6.31 -15.80
C LEU A 427 19.59 5.87 -17.29
N THR A 428 19.00 4.71 -17.59
CA THR A 428 18.95 4.18 -18.96
C THR A 428 17.86 4.80 -19.82
N ARG A 429 16.91 5.52 -19.21
CA ARG A 429 15.81 6.15 -19.92
C ARG A 429 16.28 7.42 -20.60
N LYS A 430 16.14 7.50 -21.94
CA LYS A 430 16.36 8.77 -22.65
C LYS A 430 15.40 9.84 -22.09
N PRO A 431 15.88 11.07 -21.84
CA PRO A 431 15.03 12.15 -21.35
C PRO A 431 13.83 12.32 -22.28
N ARG A 432 12.63 12.29 -21.69
CA ARG A 432 11.39 12.53 -22.42
C ARG A 432 11.38 13.99 -22.86
N ASN A 433 11.54 14.25 -24.16
CA ASN A 433 11.33 15.59 -24.70
C ASN A 433 9.87 15.98 -24.40
N SER A 434 9.69 17.09 -23.69
CA SER A 434 8.41 17.67 -23.28
C SER A 434 7.60 18.24 -24.46
N GLY A 435 7.39 17.46 -25.52
CA GLY A 435 6.75 17.94 -26.74
C GLY A 435 6.33 16.84 -27.70
N GLY A 436 5.81 15.72 -27.22
CA GLY A 436 5.32 14.65 -28.09
C GLY A 436 4.04 14.01 -27.54
N ASN A 437 2.94 14.17 -28.27
CA ASN A 437 1.75 13.35 -28.11
C ASN A 437 2.13 11.87 -28.22
N VAL A 438 2.11 11.15 -27.10
CA VAL A 438 2.22 9.69 -27.09
C VAL A 438 0.88 9.14 -26.61
N GLN A 439 0.09 8.67 -27.56
CA GLN A 439 -0.96 7.68 -27.36
C GLN A 439 -0.28 6.34 -27.04
N ASP A 440 0.17 6.14 -25.81
CA ASP A 440 0.42 4.83 -25.27
C ASP A 440 -0.66 4.55 -24.23
N SER A 441 -1.75 3.96 -24.71
CA SER A 441 -2.79 3.39 -23.87
C SER A 441 -2.25 2.12 -23.23
N GLU A 442 -1.65 2.25 -22.05
CA GLU A 442 -1.44 1.11 -21.16
C GLU A 442 -2.80 0.54 -20.75
N PRO A 443 -3.03 -0.77 -20.87
CA PRO A 443 -4.29 -1.36 -20.43
C PRO A 443 -4.50 -1.10 -18.94
N ALA A 444 -5.71 -0.76 -18.55
CA ALA A 444 -6.11 -0.40 -17.18
C ALA A 444 -5.75 -1.46 -16.11
N SER A 445 -5.42 -2.69 -16.52
CA SER A 445 -5.02 -3.81 -15.66
C SER A 445 -3.62 -3.70 -15.05
N ALA A 446 -2.76 -2.78 -15.52
CA ALA A 446 -1.41 -2.59 -14.99
C ALA A 446 -1.31 -1.56 -13.86
N ARG A 447 -2.44 -0.95 -13.47
CA ARG A 447 -2.47 0.06 -12.41
C ARG A 447 -2.76 -0.59 -11.06
N THR A 448 -1.74 -1.12 -10.41
CA THR A 448 -1.85 -1.63 -9.04
C THR A 448 -1.66 -0.46 -8.08
N THR A 449 -2.72 -0.01 -7.43
CA THR A 449 -2.62 0.88 -6.27
C THR A 449 -2.08 0.06 -5.11
N ILE A 450 -0.81 0.26 -4.74
CA ILE A 450 -0.22 -0.41 -3.58
C ILE A 450 -0.59 0.41 -2.35
N VAL A 451 -1.47 -0.14 -1.53
CA VAL A 451 -1.71 0.35 -0.16
C VAL A 451 -0.65 -0.27 0.75
N ALA A 452 0.07 0.54 1.50
CA ALA A 452 0.97 0.02 2.52
C ALA A 452 0.19 -0.89 3.48
N PRO A 453 0.73 -2.06 3.88
CA PRO A 453 0.04 -2.95 4.79
C PRO A 453 -0.27 -2.20 6.09
N ALA A 454 -1.51 -2.31 6.55
CA ALA A 454 -1.91 -1.76 7.83
C ALA A 454 -0.98 -2.34 8.91
N VAL A 455 -0.31 -1.47 9.65
CA VAL A 455 0.46 -1.87 10.85
C VAL A 455 -0.51 -2.62 11.74
N GLY A 456 -0.29 -3.92 11.93
CA GLY A 456 -1.16 -4.80 12.67
C GLY A 456 -1.40 -4.22 14.07
N GLY A 457 -2.64 -3.89 14.38
CA GLY A 457 -3.05 -3.49 15.70
C GLY A 457 -2.68 -4.60 16.67
N ALA A 458 -1.89 -4.26 17.67
CA ALA A 458 -1.52 -5.16 18.75
C ALA A 458 -2.79 -5.76 19.35
N SER A 459 -2.94 -7.07 19.24
CA SER A 459 -3.96 -7.84 19.92
C SER A 459 -3.79 -7.62 21.42
N SER A 460 -4.67 -6.80 22.03
CA SER A 460 -4.77 -6.71 23.48
C SER A 460 -5.28 -8.06 24.00
N LYS A 461 -4.40 -8.88 24.54
CA LYS A 461 -4.75 -10.01 25.39
C LYS A 461 -5.58 -9.46 26.56
N ARG A 462 -6.86 -9.76 26.62
CA ARG A 462 -7.62 -9.68 27.88
C ARG A 462 -7.16 -10.82 28.78
N PRO A 463 -6.81 -10.56 30.03
CA PRO A 463 -6.66 -11.64 31.03
C PRO A 463 -8.03 -12.21 31.35
N GLY A 464 -8.10 -13.54 31.41
CA GLY A 464 -9.25 -14.31 31.80
C GLY A 464 -9.60 -14.22 33.28
#